data_7b2fbaae254281c2d2cf009ebe5ffb53
#
_entry.id   7b2fbaae254281c2d2cf009ebe5ffb53
#
_cell.length_a   1.000
_cell.length_b   1.000
_cell.length_c   1.000
_cell.angle_alpha   90.00
_cell.angle_beta   90.00
_cell.angle_gamma   90.00
#
_symmetry.space_group_name_H-M   'P 1'
#
loop_
_entity.id
_entity.type
_entity.pdbx_description
1 polymer ?
#
loop_
_entity_poly.entity_id
_entity_poly.type
_entity_poly.pdbx_seq_one_letter_code
_entity_poly.pdbx_strand_id
1 'polypeptide(L)'
;MHRPPIKHCKNCGTAVEYRLPDDGDTKHRAVCPTCQTVHYENPLNVVGTIPTWGDKVLLCKRNIEPRWGKWTLPAGFMELNETVSEGAARETLEEAGAQFEMGEFFSLVNIPRVGQVHLFYRARLLSDQFDPGFETLEARLFAEHEIPWDEIAFRTVGETLKRFFADRRQGNFSIHVFDIT
;
A
#
# COMPACT_ATOMS: atom_id res chain seq x y z
N MET A 1 -6.99 1.70 11.04
CA MET A 1 -8.45 1.42 11.01
C MET A 1 -8.64 -0.04 11.34
N HIS A 2 -9.40 -0.38 12.39
CA HIS A 2 -9.76 -1.78 12.66
C HIS A 2 -10.84 -2.16 11.65
N ARG A 3 -10.66 -3.27 10.92
CA ARG A 3 -11.74 -3.82 10.09
C ARG A 3 -12.93 -4.17 10.99
N PRO A 4 -14.16 -3.78 10.64
CA PRO A 4 -15.33 -4.26 11.36
C PRO A 4 -15.44 -5.78 11.21
N PRO A 5 -15.90 -6.50 12.24
CA PRO A 5 -16.10 -7.94 12.13
C PRO A 5 -17.16 -8.27 11.07
N ILE A 6 -17.00 -9.41 10.42
CA ILE A 6 -18.00 -9.94 9.48
C ILE A 6 -19.28 -10.21 10.26
N LYS A 7 -20.40 -9.64 9.85
CA LYS A 7 -21.70 -9.79 10.52
C LYS A 7 -22.61 -10.77 9.80
N HIS A 8 -22.50 -10.87 8.48
CA HIS A 8 -23.36 -11.70 7.66
C HIS A 8 -22.56 -12.52 6.66
N CYS A 9 -23.07 -13.71 6.37
CA CYS A 9 -22.49 -14.64 5.39
C CYS A 9 -22.56 -14.03 3.98
N LYS A 10 -21.43 -14.03 3.27
CA LYS A 10 -21.34 -13.52 1.89
C LYS A 10 -22.13 -14.38 0.89
N ASN A 11 -22.42 -15.67 1.23
CA ASN A 11 -23.11 -16.60 0.34
C ASN A 11 -24.63 -16.57 0.50
N CYS A 12 -25.13 -16.51 1.74
CA CYS A 12 -26.57 -16.66 1.99
C CYS A 12 -27.21 -15.54 2.82
N GLY A 13 -26.41 -14.53 3.24
CA GLY A 13 -26.91 -13.39 4.00
C GLY A 13 -27.23 -13.65 5.47
N THR A 14 -27.17 -14.89 5.96
CA THR A 14 -27.43 -15.21 7.37
C THR A 14 -26.37 -14.61 8.29
N ALA A 15 -26.77 -14.18 9.49
CA ALA A 15 -25.81 -13.72 10.50
C ALA A 15 -24.80 -14.83 10.83
N VAL A 16 -23.52 -14.46 10.94
CA VAL A 16 -22.44 -15.41 11.24
C VAL A 16 -22.19 -15.50 12.74
N GLU A 17 -21.59 -16.61 13.15
CA GLU A 17 -21.11 -16.85 14.50
C GLU A 17 -19.59 -16.95 14.50
N TYR A 18 -18.93 -16.31 15.48
CA TYR A 18 -17.47 -16.45 15.65
C TYR A 18 -17.19 -17.68 16.54
N ARG A 19 -16.79 -18.78 15.91
CA ARG A 19 -16.47 -20.04 16.56
C ARG A 19 -15.27 -20.73 15.91
N LEU A 20 -14.75 -21.76 16.54
CA LEU A 20 -13.78 -22.65 15.90
C LEU A 20 -14.49 -23.41 14.76
N PRO A 21 -13.97 -23.39 13.53
CA PRO A 21 -14.49 -24.23 12.45
C PRO A 21 -14.29 -25.71 12.73
N ASP A 22 -15.12 -26.53 12.09
CA ASP A 22 -15.04 -27.98 12.23
C ASP A 22 -13.99 -28.63 11.31
N ASP A 23 -13.18 -27.82 10.63
CA ASP A 23 -12.13 -28.22 9.67
C ASP A 23 -10.74 -28.39 10.29
N GLY A 24 -10.62 -28.21 11.62
CA GLY A 24 -9.35 -28.31 12.35
C GLY A 24 -8.59 -26.97 12.51
N ASP A 25 -9.15 -25.83 12.06
CA ASP A 25 -8.58 -24.51 12.36
C ASP A 25 -8.59 -24.27 13.88
N THR A 26 -7.52 -23.65 14.37
CA THR A 26 -7.32 -23.35 15.80
C THR A 26 -7.74 -21.91 16.17
N LYS A 27 -8.23 -21.13 15.20
CA LYS A 27 -8.67 -19.76 15.40
C LYS A 27 -10.17 -19.62 15.21
N HIS A 28 -10.79 -18.76 16.02
CA HIS A 28 -12.19 -18.38 15.77
C HIS A 28 -12.33 -17.70 14.43
N ARG A 29 -13.30 -18.15 13.64
CA ARG A 29 -13.66 -17.59 12.33
C ARG A 29 -15.13 -17.22 12.31
N ALA A 30 -15.51 -16.34 11.41
CA ALA A 30 -16.90 -16.09 11.11
C ALA A 30 -17.46 -17.29 10.33
N VAL A 31 -18.30 -18.11 10.98
CA VAL A 31 -18.90 -19.33 10.41
C VAL A 31 -20.39 -19.10 10.24
N CYS A 32 -20.92 -19.45 9.09
CA CYS A 32 -22.36 -19.37 8.84
C CYS A 32 -23.08 -20.61 9.43
N PRO A 33 -24.04 -20.43 10.34
CA PRO A 33 -24.77 -21.58 10.92
C PRO A 33 -25.69 -22.26 9.90
N THR A 34 -26.08 -21.56 8.82
CA THR A 34 -27.02 -22.12 7.81
C THR A 34 -26.32 -22.89 6.71
N CYS A 35 -25.30 -22.26 6.04
CA CYS A 35 -24.62 -22.90 4.91
C CYS A 35 -23.21 -23.39 5.24
N GLN A 36 -22.79 -23.32 6.48
CA GLN A 36 -21.51 -23.77 7.02
C GLN A 36 -20.28 -23.13 6.36
N THR A 37 -20.46 -22.04 5.61
CA THR A 37 -19.34 -21.31 5.02
C THR A 37 -18.46 -20.71 6.12
N VAL A 38 -17.17 -21.00 6.08
CA VAL A 38 -16.14 -20.37 6.91
C VAL A 38 -15.58 -19.17 6.16
N HIS A 39 -15.61 -18.01 6.78
CA HIS A 39 -15.06 -16.77 6.20
C HIS A 39 -13.66 -16.51 6.74
N TYR A 40 -12.68 -16.64 5.87
CA TYR A 40 -11.29 -16.29 6.17
C TYR A 40 -11.04 -14.83 5.84
N GLU A 41 -10.23 -14.18 6.68
CA GLU A 41 -9.76 -12.81 6.48
C GLU A 41 -8.23 -12.80 6.45
N ASN A 42 -7.68 -12.18 5.42
CA ASN A 42 -6.24 -12.01 5.24
C ASN A 42 -5.86 -10.52 5.33
N PRO A 43 -4.60 -10.18 5.61
CA PRO A 43 -4.12 -8.82 5.48
C PRO A 43 -4.42 -8.27 4.08
N LEU A 44 -4.78 -6.98 4.01
CA LEU A 44 -4.90 -6.28 2.73
C LEU A 44 -3.50 -5.94 2.21
N ASN A 45 -3.29 -6.17 0.93
CA ASN A 45 -2.09 -5.72 0.24
C ASN A 45 -2.30 -4.29 -0.25
N VAL A 46 -1.35 -3.42 0.08
CA VAL A 46 -1.20 -2.07 -0.48
C VAL A 46 0.03 -2.10 -1.37
N VAL A 47 -0.12 -1.72 -2.61
CA VAL A 47 0.92 -1.81 -3.63
C VAL A 47 1.23 -0.43 -4.19
N GLY A 48 2.50 -0.13 -4.42
CA GLY A 48 2.89 1.17 -4.91
C GLY A 48 4.33 1.23 -5.38
N THR A 49 4.76 2.43 -5.77
CA THR A 49 6.10 2.65 -6.28
C THR A 49 6.84 3.76 -5.55
N ILE A 50 8.16 3.79 -5.74
CA ILE A 50 9.06 4.88 -5.42
C ILE A 50 9.54 5.46 -6.75
N PRO A 51 8.75 6.37 -7.38
CA PRO A 51 9.11 6.89 -8.68
C PRO A 51 10.19 7.95 -8.55
N THR A 52 11.21 7.88 -9.40
CA THR A 52 12.39 8.75 -9.32
C THR A 52 12.68 9.46 -10.64
N TRP A 53 13.11 10.72 -10.54
CA TRP A 53 13.65 11.54 -11.63
C TRP A 53 14.97 12.17 -11.20
N GLY A 54 16.07 11.70 -11.75
CA GLY A 54 17.39 12.08 -11.26
C GLY A 54 17.58 11.71 -9.78
N ASP A 55 17.86 12.69 -8.95
CA ASP A 55 18.02 12.54 -7.50
C ASP A 55 16.73 12.75 -6.69
N LYS A 56 15.62 13.08 -7.36
CA LYS A 56 14.33 13.36 -6.73
C LYS A 56 13.40 12.13 -6.72
N VAL A 57 12.49 12.12 -5.76
CA VAL A 57 11.36 11.18 -5.69
C VAL A 57 10.05 11.91 -5.90
N LEU A 58 9.10 11.26 -6.57
CA LEU A 58 7.76 11.76 -6.74
C LEU A 58 6.93 11.43 -5.51
N LEU A 59 6.24 12.42 -4.96
CA LEU A 59 5.21 12.25 -3.94
C LEU A 59 3.90 12.84 -4.43
N CYS A 60 2.79 12.23 -3.98
CA CYS A 60 1.42 12.65 -4.23
C CYS A 60 0.82 13.24 -2.95
N LYS A 61 0.17 14.39 -3.04
CA LYS A 61 -0.53 15.02 -1.94
C LYS A 61 -1.98 14.54 -1.93
N ARG A 62 -2.38 13.86 -0.87
CA ARG A 62 -3.68 13.17 -0.78
C ARG A 62 -4.87 14.12 -0.84
N ASN A 63 -5.87 13.80 -1.66
CA ASN A 63 -7.18 14.47 -1.73
C ASN A 63 -8.29 13.64 -1.07
N ILE A 64 -7.94 12.56 -0.36
CA ILE A 64 -8.89 11.65 0.29
C ILE A 64 -8.49 11.36 1.73
N GLU A 65 -9.47 10.99 2.56
CA GLU A 65 -9.22 10.46 3.90
C GLU A 65 -8.81 8.97 3.86
N PRO A 66 -8.04 8.49 4.83
CA PRO A 66 -7.43 9.23 5.92
C PRO A 66 -6.23 10.07 5.46
N ARG A 67 -5.88 11.08 6.26
CA ARG A 67 -4.67 11.90 6.02
C ARG A 67 -4.78 12.84 4.81
N TRP A 68 -5.92 13.43 4.59
CA TRP A 68 -6.13 14.47 3.59
C TRP A 68 -5.06 15.58 3.70
N GLY A 69 -4.55 16.04 2.56
CA GLY A 69 -3.53 17.09 2.47
C GLY A 69 -2.11 16.68 2.86
N LYS A 70 -1.87 15.40 3.23
CA LYS A 70 -0.54 14.87 3.54
C LYS A 70 0.09 14.21 2.32
N TRP A 71 1.43 14.13 2.32
CA TRP A 71 2.22 13.56 1.23
C TRP A 71 2.42 12.06 1.38
N THR A 72 2.38 11.33 0.28
CA THR A 72 2.59 9.90 0.23
C THR A 72 3.32 9.48 -1.05
N LEU A 73 3.89 8.28 -1.07
CA LEU A 73 4.20 7.59 -2.32
C LEU A 73 2.90 7.20 -3.01
N PRO A 74 2.83 7.18 -4.34
CA PRO A 74 1.68 6.64 -5.06
C PRO A 74 1.50 5.17 -4.70
N ALA A 75 0.35 4.83 -4.10
CA ALA A 75 0.05 3.49 -3.62
C ALA A 75 -1.40 3.35 -3.15
N GLY A 76 -2.03 2.23 -3.49
CA GLY A 76 -3.37 1.87 -3.04
C GLY A 76 -3.57 0.37 -2.88
N PHE A 77 -4.82 -0.04 -2.72
CA PHE A 77 -5.15 -1.44 -2.51
C PHE A 77 -4.98 -2.25 -3.79
N MET A 78 -4.30 -3.39 -3.64
CA MET A 78 -4.21 -4.38 -4.71
C MET A 78 -5.60 -4.93 -5.05
N GLU A 79 -5.93 -5.02 -6.32
CA GLU A 79 -7.17 -5.56 -6.83
C GLU A 79 -7.07 -7.06 -7.18
N LEU A 80 -8.23 -7.69 -7.38
CA LEU A 80 -8.28 -9.07 -7.86
C LEU A 80 -7.85 -9.13 -9.33
N ASN A 81 -7.16 -10.21 -9.69
CA ASN A 81 -6.69 -10.50 -11.06
C ASN A 81 -5.55 -9.61 -11.57
N GLU A 82 -4.86 -8.89 -10.69
CA GLU A 82 -3.60 -8.20 -11.02
C GLU A 82 -2.43 -8.78 -10.22
N THR A 83 -1.25 -8.71 -10.75
CA THR A 83 -0.01 -8.97 -10.02
C THR A 83 0.36 -7.77 -9.14
N VAL A 84 1.24 -7.98 -8.16
CA VAL A 84 1.72 -6.90 -7.27
C VAL A 84 2.32 -5.74 -8.08
N SER A 85 3.09 -6.04 -9.13
CA SER A 85 3.70 -5.02 -9.99
C SER A 85 2.69 -4.30 -10.88
N GLU A 86 1.67 -5.01 -11.40
CA GLU A 86 0.59 -4.39 -12.17
C GLU A 86 -0.23 -3.44 -11.32
N GLY A 87 -0.59 -3.85 -10.09
CA GLY A 87 -1.29 -2.98 -9.15
C GLY A 87 -0.47 -1.75 -8.77
N ALA A 88 0.82 -1.92 -8.49
CA ALA A 88 1.72 -0.79 -8.21
C ALA A 88 1.84 0.18 -9.41
N ALA A 89 1.83 -0.34 -10.62
CA ALA A 89 1.84 0.47 -11.83
C ALA A 89 0.53 1.22 -12.03
N ARG A 90 -0.61 0.54 -11.84
CA ARG A 90 -1.95 1.14 -11.93
C ARG A 90 -2.09 2.30 -10.95
N GLU A 91 -1.78 2.09 -9.66
CA GLU A 91 -1.86 3.12 -8.63
C GLU A 91 -0.97 4.34 -8.95
N THR A 92 0.24 4.10 -9.47
CA THR A 92 1.15 5.18 -9.86
C THR A 92 0.59 6.00 -11.02
N LEU A 93 -0.04 5.34 -11.99
CA LEU A 93 -0.69 6.00 -13.11
C LEU A 93 -1.93 6.78 -12.65
N GLU A 94 -2.78 6.18 -11.83
CA GLU A 94 -4.03 6.78 -11.35
C GLU A 94 -3.79 7.97 -10.43
N GLU A 95 -2.84 7.86 -9.48
CA GLU A 95 -2.58 8.94 -8.51
C GLU A 95 -1.70 10.06 -9.06
N ALA A 96 -0.75 9.76 -9.94
CA ALA A 96 0.22 10.74 -10.43
C ALA A 96 0.11 11.06 -11.93
N GLY A 97 -0.55 10.24 -12.74
CA GLY A 97 -0.54 10.37 -14.20
C GLY A 97 0.88 10.28 -14.78
N ALA A 98 1.78 9.59 -14.09
CA ALA A 98 3.19 9.57 -14.40
C ALA A 98 3.52 8.52 -15.46
N GLN A 99 4.42 8.86 -16.39
CA GLN A 99 5.06 7.91 -17.29
C GLN A 99 6.35 7.39 -16.67
N PHE A 100 6.51 6.08 -16.56
CA PHE A 100 7.65 5.48 -15.87
C PHE A 100 7.97 4.07 -16.40
N GLU A 101 9.17 3.60 -16.09
CA GLU A 101 9.56 2.20 -16.19
C GLU A 101 9.55 1.58 -14.80
N MET A 102 8.88 0.43 -14.67
CA MET A 102 8.90 -0.36 -13.45
C MET A 102 10.29 -0.92 -13.22
N GLY A 103 10.81 -0.73 -12.02
CA GLY A 103 12.07 -1.28 -11.55
C GLY A 103 11.87 -2.52 -10.67
N GLU A 104 12.86 -2.80 -9.85
CA GLU A 104 12.85 -3.97 -8.98
C GLU A 104 12.03 -3.74 -7.70
N PHE A 105 11.56 -4.84 -7.12
CA PHE A 105 10.92 -4.85 -5.81
C PHE A 105 11.89 -4.30 -4.76
N PHE A 106 11.39 -3.42 -3.90
CA PHE A 106 12.21 -2.71 -2.92
C PHE A 106 11.87 -3.04 -1.48
N SER A 107 10.58 -2.97 -1.10
CA SER A 107 10.23 -3.21 0.29
C SER A 107 8.90 -3.93 0.50
N LEU A 108 8.87 -4.76 1.55
CA LEU A 108 7.69 -5.35 2.16
C LEU A 108 7.59 -4.84 3.59
N VAL A 109 6.49 -4.16 3.92
CA VAL A 109 6.25 -3.59 5.24
C VAL A 109 5.02 -4.22 5.86
N ASN A 110 5.20 -4.92 6.98
CA ASN A 110 4.10 -5.51 7.72
C ASN A 110 3.51 -4.49 8.71
N ILE A 111 2.18 -4.39 8.74
CA ILE A 111 1.45 -3.54 9.70
C ILE A 111 0.37 -4.37 10.39
N PRO A 112 0.75 -5.24 11.36
CA PRO A 112 -0.18 -6.19 11.99
C PRO A 112 -1.38 -5.51 12.66
N ARG A 113 -1.18 -4.33 13.28
CA ARG A 113 -2.24 -3.60 13.99
C ARG A 113 -3.42 -3.21 13.12
N VAL A 114 -3.19 -3.00 11.83
CA VAL A 114 -4.26 -2.62 10.87
C VAL A 114 -4.57 -3.72 9.86
N GLY A 115 -3.85 -4.84 9.93
CA GLY A 115 -4.04 -5.98 9.03
C GLY A 115 -3.70 -5.62 7.58
N GLN A 116 -2.53 -5.00 7.36
CA GLN A 116 -2.04 -4.63 6.02
C GLN A 116 -0.61 -5.08 5.81
N VAL A 117 -0.26 -5.31 4.54
CA VAL A 117 1.10 -5.48 4.04
C VAL A 117 1.29 -4.49 2.90
N HIS A 118 2.31 -3.63 3.01
CA HIS A 118 2.64 -2.67 1.96
C HIS A 118 3.85 -3.17 1.16
N LEU A 119 3.73 -3.09 -0.17
CA LEU A 119 4.73 -3.59 -1.11
C LEU A 119 5.12 -2.46 -2.07
N PHE A 120 6.38 -2.09 -2.08
CA PHE A 120 6.87 -1.01 -2.94
C PHE A 120 7.92 -1.49 -3.93
N TYR A 121 7.76 -1.06 -5.18
CA TYR A 121 8.74 -1.19 -6.24
C TYR A 121 9.47 0.13 -6.46
N ARG A 122 10.71 0.06 -6.92
CA ARG A 122 11.36 1.23 -7.51
C ARG A 122 10.77 1.48 -8.89
N ALA A 123 10.73 2.74 -9.31
CA ALA A 123 10.31 3.10 -10.64
C ALA A 123 11.16 4.27 -11.15
N ARG A 124 11.46 4.28 -12.44
CA ARG A 124 12.19 5.36 -13.11
C ARG A 124 11.22 6.16 -13.96
N LEU A 125 11.02 7.42 -13.64
CA LEU A 125 10.19 8.32 -14.43
C LEU A 125 10.81 8.55 -15.83
N LEU A 126 9.96 8.63 -16.83
CA LEU A 126 10.31 8.94 -18.22
C LEU A 126 10.11 10.43 -18.56
N SER A 127 9.39 11.14 -17.68
CA SER A 127 9.07 12.57 -17.81
C SER A 127 8.91 13.16 -16.40
N ASP A 128 9.08 14.46 -16.28
CA ASP A 128 8.76 15.26 -15.09
C ASP A 128 7.38 15.94 -15.18
N GLN A 129 6.55 15.51 -16.13
CA GLN A 129 5.19 15.98 -16.30
C GLN A 129 4.22 14.98 -15.64
N PHE A 130 3.28 15.49 -14.87
CA PHE A 130 2.30 14.71 -14.10
C PHE A 130 0.90 15.19 -14.41
N ASP A 131 -0.06 14.25 -14.44
CA ASP A 131 -1.49 14.53 -14.58
C ASP A 131 -2.23 13.77 -13.47
N PRO A 132 -2.20 14.28 -12.21
CA PRO A 132 -2.72 13.57 -11.06
C PRO A 132 -4.24 13.37 -11.16
N GLY A 133 -4.69 12.16 -10.78
CA GLY A 133 -6.10 11.82 -10.69
C GLY A 133 -6.81 12.51 -9.52
N PHE A 134 -8.10 12.26 -9.39
CA PHE A 134 -8.97 12.97 -8.44
C PHE A 134 -8.62 12.73 -6.96
N GLU A 135 -7.89 11.66 -6.63
CA GLU A 135 -7.44 11.34 -5.28
C GLU A 135 -6.16 12.10 -4.88
N THR A 136 -5.58 12.87 -5.79
CA THR A 136 -4.33 13.60 -5.60
C THR A 136 -4.51 15.10 -5.85
N LEU A 137 -4.22 15.93 -4.84
CA LEU A 137 -4.23 17.38 -4.94
C LEU A 137 -3.05 17.93 -5.75
N GLU A 138 -1.90 17.29 -5.61
CA GLU A 138 -0.63 17.73 -6.20
C GLU A 138 0.32 16.53 -6.32
N ALA A 139 0.97 16.37 -7.46
CA ALA A 139 2.09 15.45 -7.67
C ALA A 139 3.37 16.28 -7.86
N ARG A 140 4.42 16.02 -7.04
CA ARG A 140 5.64 16.84 -7.06
C ARG A 140 6.90 16.04 -6.75
N LEU A 141 7.98 16.45 -7.40
CA LEU A 141 9.32 15.91 -7.19
C LEU A 141 10.04 16.59 -6.03
N PHE A 142 10.62 15.80 -5.14
CA PHE A 142 11.36 16.24 -3.97
C PHE A 142 12.77 15.64 -3.96
N ALA A 143 13.79 16.47 -3.79
CA ALA A 143 15.08 15.98 -3.32
C ALA A 143 14.97 15.55 -1.84
N GLU A 144 15.87 14.72 -1.33
CA GLU A 144 15.79 14.20 0.06
C GLU A 144 15.63 15.29 1.11
N HIS A 145 16.35 16.41 0.96
CA HIS A 145 16.33 17.55 1.90
C HIS A 145 15.08 18.43 1.77
N GLU A 146 14.32 18.29 0.69
CA GLU A 146 13.08 19.04 0.43
C GLU A 146 11.83 18.28 0.93
N ILE A 147 11.97 16.99 1.28
CA ILE A 147 10.82 16.17 1.72
C ILE A 147 10.24 16.74 3.01
N PRO A 148 8.94 17.04 3.04
CA PRO A 148 8.26 17.49 4.25
C PRO A 148 7.98 16.31 5.19
N TRP A 149 9.02 15.83 5.88
CA TRP A 149 8.97 14.60 6.68
C TRP A 149 7.85 14.58 7.71
N ASP A 150 7.50 15.73 8.32
CA ASP A 150 6.42 15.85 9.29
C ASP A 150 5.03 15.84 8.63
N GLU A 151 4.97 15.96 7.32
CA GLU A 151 3.75 15.92 6.52
C GLU A 151 3.59 14.62 5.72
N ILE A 152 4.45 13.64 5.93
CA ILE A 152 4.29 12.31 5.35
C ILE A 152 3.08 11.63 6.00
N ALA A 153 2.14 11.18 5.17
CA ALA A 153 0.86 10.64 5.60
C ALA A 153 0.97 9.38 6.48
N PHE A 154 1.89 8.49 6.11
CA PHE A 154 1.99 7.16 6.70
C PHE A 154 3.43 6.85 7.11
N ARG A 155 3.57 6.28 8.31
CA ARG A 155 4.88 5.85 8.81
C ARG A 155 5.58 4.86 7.87
N THR A 156 4.82 4.00 7.19
CA THR A 156 5.34 3.07 6.18
C THR A 156 6.07 3.78 5.06
N VAL A 157 5.51 4.86 4.52
CA VAL A 157 6.11 5.68 3.47
C VAL A 157 7.40 6.34 3.98
N GLY A 158 7.35 6.97 5.16
CA GLY A 158 8.53 7.61 5.76
C GLY A 158 9.68 6.63 5.96
N GLU A 159 9.39 5.45 6.52
CA GLU A 159 10.41 4.41 6.75
C GLU A 159 10.94 3.78 5.45
N THR A 160 10.10 3.64 4.43
CA THR A 160 10.51 3.18 3.09
C THR A 160 11.43 4.21 2.43
N LEU A 161 11.08 5.49 2.45
CA LEU A 161 11.90 6.56 1.88
C LEU A 161 13.27 6.69 2.58
N LYS A 162 13.32 6.59 3.91
CA LYS A 162 14.60 6.63 4.64
C LYS A 162 15.55 5.53 4.19
N ARG A 163 15.03 4.29 4.02
CA ARG A 163 15.82 3.16 3.51
C ARG A 163 16.23 3.37 2.06
N PHE A 164 15.32 3.86 1.24
CA PHE A 164 15.59 4.16 -0.15
C PHE A 164 16.75 5.16 -0.31
N PHE A 165 16.75 6.26 0.43
CA PHE A 165 17.84 7.23 0.37
C PHE A 165 19.13 6.71 1.00
N ALA A 166 19.05 5.86 2.03
CA ALA A 166 20.25 5.20 2.58
C ALA A 166 20.93 4.30 1.56
N ASP A 167 20.16 3.46 0.86
CA ASP A 167 20.67 2.59 -0.22
C ASP A 167 21.22 3.40 -1.38
N ARG A 168 20.53 4.46 -1.78
CA ARG A 168 21.00 5.38 -2.83
C ARG A 168 22.38 5.97 -2.51
N ARG A 169 22.61 6.42 -1.28
CA ARG A 169 23.92 6.94 -0.85
C ARG A 169 25.02 5.90 -0.90
N GLN A 170 24.69 4.63 -0.69
CA GLN A 170 25.63 3.50 -0.78
C GLN A 170 25.82 3.00 -2.22
N GLY A 171 24.96 3.43 -3.16
CA GLY A 171 24.99 2.96 -4.55
C GLY A 171 24.53 1.50 -4.71
N ASN A 172 23.89 0.94 -3.70
CA ASN A 172 23.44 -0.46 -3.70
C ASN A 172 22.05 -0.57 -3.09
N PHE A 173 21.09 -1.07 -3.86
CA PHE A 173 19.72 -1.26 -3.41
C PHE A 173 19.50 -2.72 -3.02
N SER A 174 18.97 -2.93 -1.82
CA SER A 174 18.57 -4.22 -1.30
C SER A 174 17.06 -4.31 -1.08
N ILE A 175 16.55 -5.54 -0.93
CA ILE A 175 15.15 -5.74 -0.52
C ILE A 175 15.04 -5.55 0.99
N HIS A 176 14.13 -4.70 1.42
CA HIS A 176 13.87 -4.42 2.82
C HIS A 176 12.58 -5.08 3.28
N VAL A 177 12.66 -5.90 4.33
CA VAL A 177 11.49 -6.48 5.01
C VAL A 177 11.51 -6.00 6.46
N PHE A 178 10.43 -5.31 6.88
CA PHE A 178 10.34 -4.77 8.23
C PHE A 178 8.90 -4.59 8.71
N ASP A 179 8.75 -4.39 10.02
CA ASP A 179 7.46 -4.27 10.69
C ASP A 179 7.24 -2.84 11.22
N ILE A 180 5.99 -2.39 11.15
CA ILE A 180 5.48 -1.20 11.83
C ILE A 180 4.53 -1.67 12.94
N THR A 181 4.96 -1.56 14.16
CA THR A 181 4.20 -1.90 15.37
C THR A 181 3.58 -0.66 16.03
#